data_52db09b6075eeaf3196de69ab3fd9e2f
#
_entry.id   52db09b6075eeaf3196de69ab3fd9e2f
#
_cell.length_a   1.000
_cell.length_b   1.000
_cell.length_c   1.000
_cell.angle_alpha   90.00
_cell.angle_beta   90.00
_cell.angle_gamma   90.00
#
_symmetry.space_group_name_H-M   'P 1'
#
loop_
_entity.id
_entity.type
_entity.pdbx_description
1 polymer ?
#
loop_
_entity_poly.entity_id
_entity_poly.type
_entity_poly.pdbx_seq_one_letter_code
_entity_poly.pdbx_strand_id
1 'polypeptide(L)'
;MYEISADPARLDVARVHRWLSTDAYWALGRSLAKQQAAIAGSLNFGAYATDTGVQVAYARVVTDLATFAWLCDVYVAPEARGHGLGTSLVTAVRDHLAPHGLRRVLLATDDAHGVYAKVGFEPLAEPGKWMVLPLAPVPAGQDRRGRQAEPTASAEPAR
;
A
#
# COMPACT_ATOMS: atom_id res chain seq x y z
N MET A 1 -3.18 4.96 23.13
CA MET A 1 -3.97 3.78 22.66
C MET A 1 -4.59 4.12 21.31
N TYR A 2 -4.82 3.14 20.43
CA TYR A 2 -5.36 3.38 19.08
C TYR A 2 -6.56 2.49 18.82
N GLU A 3 -7.56 3.03 18.14
CA GLU A 3 -8.72 2.32 17.60
C GLU A 3 -8.59 2.21 16.09
N ILE A 4 -8.94 1.06 15.51
CA ILE A 4 -8.95 0.86 14.05
C ILE A 4 -10.39 0.74 13.59
N SER A 5 -10.73 1.45 12.51
CA SER A 5 -12.09 1.46 11.95
C SER A 5 -12.05 1.40 10.43
N ALA A 6 -13.01 0.68 9.85
CA ALA A 6 -13.28 0.66 8.42
C ALA A 6 -14.47 1.56 8.04
N ASP A 7 -14.99 2.35 8.96
CA ASP A 7 -16.08 3.28 8.70
C ASP A 7 -15.61 4.45 7.82
N PRO A 8 -16.12 4.58 6.59
CA PRO A 8 -15.71 5.65 5.67
C PRO A 8 -16.07 7.06 6.19
N ALA A 9 -17.07 7.17 7.06
CA ALA A 9 -17.48 8.46 7.62
C ALA A 9 -16.45 9.05 8.58
N ARG A 10 -15.54 8.22 9.12
CA ARG A 10 -14.48 8.65 10.03
C ARG A 10 -13.21 9.10 9.30
N LEU A 11 -13.11 8.85 7.98
CA LEU A 11 -11.87 9.06 7.23
C LEU A 11 -11.58 10.55 7.03
N ASP A 12 -10.44 11.00 7.51
CA ASP A 12 -9.89 12.34 7.20
C ASP A 12 -9.20 12.32 5.83
N VAL A 13 -9.99 12.49 4.78
CA VAL A 13 -9.52 12.43 3.38
C VAL A 13 -8.41 13.46 3.10
N ALA A 14 -8.52 14.66 3.66
CA ALA A 14 -7.53 15.71 3.48
C ALA A 14 -6.18 15.35 4.12
N ARG A 15 -6.21 14.75 5.30
CA ARG A 15 -5.04 14.24 6.02
C ARG A 15 -4.39 13.09 5.27
N VAL A 16 -5.18 12.10 4.84
CA VAL A 16 -4.70 10.96 4.05
C VAL A 16 -4.06 11.43 2.74
N HIS A 17 -4.72 12.34 2.03
CA HIS A 17 -4.14 12.91 0.79
C HIS A 17 -2.81 13.60 1.06
N ARG A 18 -2.72 14.43 2.09
CA ARG A 18 -1.47 15.13 2.44
C ARG A 18 -0.35 14.13 2.73
N TRP A 19 -0.57 13.11 3.56
CA TRP A 19 0.44 12.09 3.86
C TRP A 19 0.94 11.39 2.59
N LEU A 20 0.02 10.92 1.77
CA LEU A 20 0.38 10.11 0.60
C LEU A 20 1.03 10.96 -0.49
N SER A 21 0.54 12.18 -0.72
CA SER A 21 1.05 13.03 -1.80
C SER A 21 2.39 13.71 -1.49
N THR A 22 2.79 13.80 -0.21
CA THR A 22 4.00 14.53 0.20
C THR A 22 5.08 13.66 0.83
N ASP A 23 4.75 12.48 1.39
CA ASP A 23 5.69 11.65 2.14
C ASP A 23 5.77 10.18 1.64
N ALA A 24 4.70 9.64 1.08
CA ALA A 24 4.71 8.27 0.60
C ALA A 24 5.33 8.17 -0.81
N TYR A 25 6.53 7.57 -0.93
CA TYR A 25 7.28 7.50 -2.19
C TYR A 25 6.48 6.92 -3.37
N TRP A 26 5.54 5.99 -3.09
CA TRP A 26 4.70 5.35 -4.11
C TRP A 26 3.53 6.24 -4.59
N ALA A 27 3.27 7.37 -3.94
CA ALA A 27 2.11 8.22 -4.21
C ALA A 27 2.44 9.71 -4.28
N LEU A 28 3.73 10.09 -4.32
CA LEU A 28 4.17 11.50 -4.40
C LEU A 28 3.47 12.23 -5.55
N GLY A 29 2.95 13.42 -5.26
CA GLY A 29 2.27 14.27 -6.24
C GLY A 29 0.88 13.78 -6.67
N ARG A 30 0.31 12.74 -6.03
CA ARG A 30 -1.05 12.29 -6.30
C ARG A 30 -2.03 13.43 -6.05
N SER A 31 -2.89 13.77 -7.03
CA SER A 31 -3.89 14.82 -6.87
C SER A 31 -5.00 14.41 -5.88
N LEU A 32 -5.64 15.41 -5.25
CA LEU A 32 -6.76 15.16 -4.34
C LEU A 32 -7.92 14.42 -5.06
N ALA A 33 -8.26 14.83 -6.28
CA ALA A 33 -9.31 14.18 -7.06
C ALA A 33 -9.01 12.69 -7.31
N LYS A 34 -7.74 12.36 -7.63
CA LYS A 34 -7.31 10.96 -7.80
C LYS A 34 -7.38 10.18 -6.49
N GLN A 35 -7.00 10.80 -5.37
CA GLN A 35 -7.09 10.17 -4.06
C GLN A 35 -8.56 9.90 -3.68
N GLN A 36 -9.45 10.85 -3.90
CA GLN A 36 -10.89 10.70 -3.64
C GLN A 36 -11.50 9.57 -4.47
N ALA A 37 -11.17 9.49 -5.76
CA ALA A 37 -11.62 8.41 -6.64
C ALA A 37 -11.10 7.03 -6.16
N ALA A 38 -9.84 6.95 -5.74
CA ALA A 38 -9.27 5.72 -5.19
C ALA A 38 -9.96 5.28 -3.89
N ILE A 39 -10.24 6.22 -3.00
CA ILE A 39 -10.98 5.97 -1.74
C ILE A 39 -12.37 5.44 -2.05
N ALA A 40 -13.10 6.10 -2.95
CA ALA A 40 -14.48 5.72 -3.31
C ALA A 40 -14.58 4.29 -3.90
N GLY A 41 -13.55 3.82 -4.60
CA GLY A 41 -13.48 2.48 -5.21
C GLY A 41 -12.80 1.42 -4.36
N SER A 42 -12.63 1.65 -3.06
CA SER A 42 -11.83 0.75 -2.19
C SER A 42 -12.47 0.60 -0.81
N LEU A 43 -12.06 -0.46 -0.09
CA LEU A 43 -12.17 -0.48 1.37
C LEU A 43 -11.08 0.40 1.96
N ASN A 44 -11.42 1.13 3.02
CA ASN A 44 -10.51 2.05 3.67
C ASN A 44 -10.47 1.76 5.16
N PHE A 45 -9.28 1.76 5.73
CA PHE A 45 -9.05 1.55 7.15
C PHE A 45 -8.29 2.73 7.71
N GLY A 46 -8.76 3.29 8.81
CA GLY A 46 -8.08 4.31 9.58
C GLY A 46 -7.71 3.81 10.96
N ALA A 47 -6.59 4.26 11.51
CA ALA A 47 -6.32 4.15 12.93
C ALA A 47 -6.40 5.53 13.58
N TYR A 48 -7.00 5.59 14.76
CA TYR A 48 -7.35 6.82 15.44
C TYR A 48 -6.82 6.81 16.88
N ALA A 49 -6.21 7.90 17.32
CA ALA A 49 -5.81 8.06 18.70
C ALA A 49 -7.07 8.15 19.59
N THR A 50 -7.17 7.31 20.63
CA THR A 50 -8.40 7.19 21.43
C THR A 50 -8.69 8.40 22.32
N ASP A 51 -7.66 9.19 22.64
CA ASP A 51 -7.76 10.39 23.46
C ASP A 51 -8.21 11.62 22.68
N THR A 52 -7.85 11.69 21.38
CA THR A 52 -8.13 12.88 20.54
C THR A 52 -9.09 12.59 19.39
N GLY A 53 -9.31 11.32 19.04
CA GLY A 53 -10.04 10.93 17.84
C GLY A 53 -9.30 11.22 16.53
N VAL A 54 -8.07 11.73 16.59
CA VAL A 54 -7.29 12.11 15.41
C VAL A 54 -6.84 10.86 14.67
N GLN A 55 -7.01 10.85 13.34
CA GLN A 55 -6.49 9.79 12.48
C GLN A 55 -4.97 9.84 12.43
N VAL A 56 -4.32 8.68 12.66
CA VAL A 56 -2.84 8.55 12.72
C VAL A 56 -2.29 7.48 11.78
N ALA A 57 -3.15 6.69 11.14
CA ALA A 57 -2.71 5.74 10.12
C ALA A 57 -3.83 5.49 9.09
N TYR A 58 -3.45 4.91 7.96
CA TYR A 58 -4.35 4.60 6.86
C TYR A 58 -3.89 3.33 6.13
N ALA A 59 -4.85 2.57 5.61
CA ALA A 59 -4.63 1.50 4.66
C ALA A 59 -5.81 1.43 3.68
N ARG A 60 -5.53 1.04 2.44
CA ARG A 60 -6.54 0.90 1.39
C ARG A 60 -6.48 -0.49 0.78
N VAL A 61 -7.64 -1.06 0.50
CA VAL A 61 -7.78 -2.38 -0.11
C VAL A 61 -8.67 -2.30 -1.35
N VAL A 62 -8.13 -2.69 -2.49
CA VAL A 62 -8.90 -2.88 -3.72
C VAL A 62 -9.33 -4.34 -3.78
N THR A 63 -10.63 -4.62 -3.83
CA THR A 63 -11.15 -5.98 -3.76
C THR A 63 -12.56 -6.07 -4.32
N ASP A 64 -12.90 -7.25 -4.84
CA ASP A 64 -14.28 -7.66 -5.17
C ASP A 64 -15.00 -8.34 -3.98
N LEU A 65 -14.32 -8.52 -2.84
CA LEU A 65 -14.79 -9.25 -1.66
C LEU A 65 -15.18 -10.72 -1.94
N ALA A 66 -14.68 -11.30 -3.01
CA ALA A 66 -15.02 -12.66 -3.43
C ALA A 66 -13.78 -13.49 -3.80
N THR A 67 -12.88 -12.93 -4.61
CA THR A 67 -11.79 -13.72 -5.20
C THR A 67 -10.40 -13.23 -4.81
N PHE A 68 -10.21 -11.91 -4.65
CA PHE A 68 -8.89 -11.29 -4.60
C PHE A 68 -8.91 -9.96 -3.83
N ALA A 69 -7.79 -9.60 -3.23
CA ALA A 69 -7.56 -8.27 -2.67
C ALA A 69 -6.14 -7.78 -2.95
N TRP A 70 -6.01 -6.47 -3.16
CA TRP A 70 -4.75 -5.75 -3.24
C TRP A 70 -4.66 -4.74 -2.09
N LEU A 71 -3.74 -4.98 -1.16
CA LEU A 71 -3.44 -4.06 -0.06
C LEU A 71 -2.46 -2.99 -0.54
N CYS A 72 -2.82 -1.73 -0.38
CA CYS A 72 -2.01 -0.59 -0.82
C CYS A 72 -2.22 0.62 0.10
N ASP A 73 -1.41 1.66 -0.14
CA ASP A 73 -1.48 2.93 0.59
C ASP A 73 -1.42 2.76 2.12
N VAL A 74 -0.65 1.79 2.61
CA VAL A 74 -0.43 1.59 4.06
C VAL A 74 0.54 2.65 4.56
N TYR A 75 0.04 3.52 5.43
CA TYR A 75 0.81 4.64 5.97
C TYR A 75 0.55 4.80 7.46
N VAL A 76 1.59 5.05 8.23
CA VAL A 76 1.54 5.40 9.65
C VAL A 76 2.22 6.76 9.82
N ALA A 77 1.52 7.70 10.45
CA ALA A 77 2.05 9.03 10.72
C ALA A 77 3.34 8.93 11.55
N PRO A 78 4.37 9.75 11.29
CA PRO A 78 5.68 9.66 11.95
C PRO A 78 5.58 9.59 13.47
N GLU A 79 4.72 10.40 14.08
CA GLU A 79 4.49 10.47 15.51
C GLU A 79 3.86 9.21 16.12
N ALA A 80 3.27 8.34 15.30
CA ALA A 80 2.63 7.10 15.73
C ALA A 80 3.46 5.83 15.38
N ARG A 81 4.63 6.00 14.80
CA ARG A 81 5.54 4.90 14.44
C ARG A 81 6.21 4.30 15.68
N GLY A 82 6.78 3.11 15.52
CA GLY A 82 7.54 2.44 16.60
C GLY A 82 6.69 1.67 17.62
N HIS A 83 5.35 1.77 17.56
CA HIS A 83 4.43 1.16 18.52
C HIS A 83 3.63 -0.04 17.95
N GLY A 84 4.08 -0.62 16.83
CA GLY A 84 3.42 -1.77 16.20
C GLY A 84 2.11 -1.44 15.47
N LEU A 85 1.76 -0.16 15.33
CA LEU A 85 0.47 0.26 14.75
C LEU A 85 0.29 -0.22 13.29
N GLY A 86 1.35 -0.22 12.49
CA GLY A 86 1.30 -0.75 11.12
C GLY A 86 0.92 -2.23 11.10
N THR A 87 1.51 -3.04 11.97
CA THR A 87 1.14 -4.47 12.12
C THR A 87 -0.30 -4.62 12.57
N SER A 88 -0.75 -3.85 13.55
CA SER A 88 -2.15 -3.87 14.04
C SER A 88 -3.14 -3.50 12.94
N LEU A 89 -2.82 -2.47 12.14
CA LEU A 89 -3.66 -2.02 11.03
C LEU A 89 -3.80 -3.12 9.95
N VAL A 90 -2.68 -3.75 9.55
CA VAL A 90 -2.69 -4.84 8.55
C VAL A 90 -3.38 -6.08 9.11
N THR A 91 -3.24 -6.37 10.41
CA THR A 91 -4.00 -7.42 11.09
C THR A 91 -5.50 -7.19 11.01
N ALA A 92 -5.96 -5.96 11.29
CA ALA A 92 -7.37 -5.60 11.17
C ALA A 92 -7.91 -5.76 9.73
N VAL A 93 -7.10 -5.40 8.72
CA VAL A 93 -7.42 -5.67 7.30
C VAL A 93 -7.58 -7.17 7.05
N ARG A 94 -6.62 -7.99 7.47
CA ARG A 94 -6.69 -9.47 7.33
C ARG A 94 -7.96 -10.02 7.97
N ASP A 95 -8.24 -9.62 9.19
CA ASP A 95 -9.38 -10.14 9.96
C ASP A 95 -10.72 -9.71 9.36
N HIS A 96 -10.77 -8.50 8.77
CA HIS A 96 -11.93 -8.02 8.02
C HIS A 96 -12.17 -8.83 6.74
N LEU A 97 -11.11 -9.21 6.04
CA LEU A 97 -11.18 -9.96 4.78
C LEU A 97 -11.40 -11.46 4.99
N ALA A 98 -10.98 -12.03 6.12
CA ALA A 98 -11.02 -13.48 6.38
C ALA A 98 -12.39 -14.13 6.16
N PRO A 99 -13.54 -13.54 6.58
CA PRO A 99 -14.85 -14.16 6.38
C PRO A 99 -15.29 -14.29 4.92
N HIS A 100 -14.67 -13.52 4.00
CA HIS A 100 -15.06 -13.50 2.59
C HIS A 100 -14.49 -14.67 1.77
N GLY A 101 -13.55 -15.45 2.32
CA GLY A 101 -13.00 -16.62 1.63
C GLY A 101 -12.15 -16.29 0.40
N LEU A 102 -11.52 -15.11 0.36
CA LEU A 102 -10.64 -14.71 -0.73
C LEU A 102 -9.49 -15.70 -0.89
N ARG A 103 -9.10 -15.98 -2.13
CA ARG A 103 -8.00 -16.89 -2.41
C ARG A 103 -6.66 -16.34 -1.91
N ARG A 104 -6.46 -15.02 -2.01
CA ARG A 104 -5.22 -14.35 -1.59
C ARG A 104 -5.39 -12.84 -1.45
N VAL A 105 -4.53 -12.25 -0.65
CA VAL A 105 -4.28 -10.80 -0.59
C VAL A 105 -2.87 -10.56 -1.05
N LEU A 106 -2.67 -9.61 -1.95
CA LEU A 106 -1.36 -9.22 -2.47
C LEU A 106 -1.01 -7.80 -2.08
N LEU A 107 0.27 -7.53 -2.01
CA LEU A 107 0.84 -6.20 -1.86
C LEU A 107 2.21 -6.13 -2.57
N ALA A 108 2.71 -4.91 -2.77
CA ALA A 108 4.11 -4.66 -3.11
C ALA A 108 4.69 -3.68 -2.11
N THR A 109 5.95 -3.88 -1.72
CA THR A 109 6.69 -3.01 -0.80
C THR A 109 8.18 -3.06 -1.12
N ASP A 110 8.87 -1.93 -0.94
CA ASP A 110 10.32 -1.87 -1.12
C ASP A 110 11.06 -2.15 0.21
N ASP A 111 10.49 -1.74 1.35
CA ASP A 111 11.21 -1.65 2.63
C ASP A 111 10.47 -2.22 3.86
N ALA A 112 9.19 -2.55 3.75
CA ALA A 112 8.36 -2.92 4.91
C ALA A 112 8.05 -4.42 5.01
N HIS A 113 8.81 -5.30 4.37
CA HIS A 113 8.58 -6.76 4.37
C HIS A 113 8.40 -7.33 5.78
N GLY A 114 9.18 -6.86 6.78
CA GLY A 114 9.09 -7.32 8.15
C GLY A 114 7.77 -7.01 8.86
N VAL A 115 7.07 -5.95 8.46
CA VAL A 115 5.74 -5.61 8.99
C VAL A 115 4.72 -6.62 8.48
N TYR A 116 4.74 -6.91 7.20
CA TYR A 116 3.78 -7.80 6.55
C TYR A 116 4.02 -9.27 6.90
N ALA A 117 5.28 -9.70 7.01
CA ALA A 117 5.61 -11.06 7.43
C ALA A 117 5.05 -11.42 8.82
N LYS A 118 5.00 -10.46 9.75
CA LYS A 118 4.38 -10.64 11.08
C LYS A 118 2.88 -10.95 11.02
N VAL A 119 2.22 -10.56 9.93
CA VAL A 119 0.78 -10.80 9.72
C VAL A 119 0.52 -12.06 8.89
N GLY A 120 1.58 -12.69 8.37
CA GLY A 120 1.51 -13.92 7.59
C GLY A 120 1.67 -13.74 6.08
N PHE A 121 2.11 -12.56 5.62
CA PHE A 121 2.49 -12.40 4.21
C PHE A 121 3.83 -13.07 3.94
N GLU A 122 3.91 -13.74 2.81
CA GLU A 122 5.10 -14.45 2.33
C GLU A 122 5.52 -13.94 0.94
N PRO A 123 6.79 -14.05 0.56
CA PRO A 123 7.20 -13.81 -0.82
C PRO A 123 6.40 -14.66 -1.78
N LEU A 124 6.13 -14.14 -2.99
CA LEU A 124 5.48 -14.94 -4.03
C LEU A 124 6.30 -16.20 -4.32
N ALA A 125 5.68 -17.38 -4.21
CA ALA A 125 6.32 -18.65 -4.49
C ALA A 125 6.79 -18.76 -5.95
N GLU A 126 6.03 -18.15 -6.88
CA GLU A 126 6.30 -18.19 -8.31
C GLU A 126 6.19 -16.77 -8.91
N PRO A 127 7.16 -15.88 -8.61
CA PRO A 127 7.08 -14.47 -9.03
C PRO A 127 7.02 -14.30 -10.55
N GLY A 128 7.59 -15.24 -11.32
CA GLY A 128 7.56 -15.23 -12.79
C GLY A 128 6.16 -15.44 -13.41
N LYS A 129 5.16 -15.82 -12.63
CA LYS A 129 3.76 -15.89 -13.08
C LYS A 129 3.05 -14.53 -13.08
N TRP A 130 3.67 -13.51 -12.49
CA TRP A 130 3.07 -12.19 -12.32
C TRP A 130 3.60 -11.24 -13.37
N MET A 131 2.70 -10.54 -14.04
CA MET A 131 3.00 -9.56 -15.08
C MET A 131 2.36 -8.23 -14.75
N VAL A 132 3.00 -7.13 -15.16
CA VAL A 132 2.47 -5.78 -15.06
C VAL A 132 2.30 -5.19 -16.45
N LEU A 133 1.16 -4.53 -16.68
CA LEU A 133 0.96 -3.67 -17.84
C LEU A 133 1.08 -2.21 -17.40
N PRO A 134 2.16 -1.50 -17.74
CA PRO A 134 2.27 -0.07 -17.46
C PRO A 134 1.30 0.71 -18.36
N LEU A 135 0.42 1.52 -17.77
CA LEU A 135 -0.53 2.37 -18.52
C LEU A 135 -0.07 3.83 -18.63
N ALA A 136 0.97 4.22 -17.91
CA ALA A 136 1.56 5.54 -17.98
C ALA A 136 3.04 5.44 -18.33
N PRO A 137 3.62 6.39 -19.12
CA PRO A 137 5.05 6.46 -19.32
C PRO A 137 5.77 6.60 -17.98
N VAL A 138 6.79 5.77 -17.75
CA VAL A 138 7.73 5.99 -16.65
C VAL A 138 8.68 7.08 -17.11
N PRO A 139 8.85 8.19 -16.37
CA PRO A 139 9.82 9.22 -16.73
C PRO A 139 11.21 8.60 -16.92
N ALA A 140 11.91 8.98 -17.99
CA ALA A 140 13.26 8.51 -18.25
C ALA A 140 14.16 8.82 -17.03
N GLY A 141 14.79 7.80 -16.43
CA GLY A 141 15.68 7.93 -15.27
C GLY A 141 15.07 7.54 -13.90
N GLN A 142 13.79 7.21 -13.84
CA GLN A 142 13.21 6.60 -12.63
C GLN A 142 12.88 5.13 -12.87
N ASP A 143 13.87 4.26 -12.61
CA ASP A 143 13.56 2.85 -12.41
C ASP A 143 12.71 2.72 -11.14
N ARG A 144 11.64 1.93 -11.24
CA ARG A 144 10.72 1.64 -10.11
C ARG A 144 11.40 1.00 -8.90
N ARG A 145 12.70 0.72 -8.98
CA ARG A 145 13.51 0.07 -7.94
C ARG A 145 14.66 0.91 -7.41
N GLY A 146 14.81 2.17 -7.83
CA GLY A 146 15.96 2.98 -7.40
C GLY A 146 17.33 2.40 -7.81
N ARG A 147 17.38 1.44 -8.73
CA ARG A 147 18.61 0.93 -9.32
C ARG A 147 18.84 1.62 -10.66
N GLN A 148 20.00 2.22 -10.81
CA GLN A 148 20.51 2.62 -12.11
C GLN A 148 20.67 1.34 -12.96
N ALA A 149 20.06 1.31 -14.14
CA ALA A 149 20.31 0.25 -15.11
C ALA A 149 21.79 0.29 -15.49
N GLU A 150 22.54 -0.78 -15.23
CA GLU A 150 23.88 -0.91 -15.78
C GLU A 150 23.78 -0.96 -17.32
N PRO A 151 24.68 -0.28 -18.05
CA PRO A 151 24.66 -0.31 -19.51
C PRO A 151 24.99 -1.76 -19.96
N THR A 152 24.07 -2.36 -20.67
CA THR A 152 24.31 -3.65 -21.33
C THR A 152 25.47 -3.48 -22.32
N ALA A 153 26.54 -4.21 -22.07
CA ALA A 153 27.69 -4.28 -22.98
C ALA A 153 27.22 -4.75 -24.36
N SER A 154 27.58 -4.00 -25.39
CA SER A 154 27.34 -4.31 -26.79
C SER A 154 27.95 -5.64 -27.14
N ALA A 155 27.14 -6.61 -27.58
CA ALA A 155 27.63 -7.83 -28.23
C ALA A 155 28.18 -7.45 -29.59
N GLU A 156 29.47 -7.62 -29.79
CA GLU A 156 30.11 -7.58 -31.10
C GLU A 156 29.58 -8.71 -32.01
N PRO A 157 29.33 -8.43 -33.29
CA PRO A 157 28.96 -9.50 -34.23
C PRO A 157 30.18 -10.36 -34.59
N ALA A 158 30.06 -11.64 -34.34
CA ALA A 158 31.04 -12.63 -34.84
C ALA A 158 31.01 -12.69 -36.38
N ARG A 159 32.20 -12.67 -36.94
CA ARG A 159 32.46 -12.91 -38.37
C ARG A 159 32.24 -14.38 -38.73
#